data_7ece7bfa01e4088f70e96a33730a0ebb
#
_entry.id   7ece7bfa01e4088f70e96a33730a0ebb
#
_cell.length_a   1.000
_cell.length_b   1.000
_cell.length_c   1.000
_cell.angle_alpha   90.00
_cell.angle_beta   90.00
_cell.angle_gamma   90.00
#
_symmetry.space_group_name_H-M   'P 1'
#
loop_
_entity.id
_entity.type
_entity.pdbx_description
1 polymer ?
#
loop_
_entity_poly.entity_id
_entity_poly.type
_entity_poly.pdbx_seq_one_letter_code
_entity_poly.pdbx_strand_id
1 'polypeptide(L)'
;MNKRFIILLGTGLFAALVFIYAAFIGHTTHTPRPPPPPGAANVHFEEYSAWESWDYLYRFDAPPQVCQRFAIELMKQQSHRGENCVIKTNVFTTLPLRLRNPPPWFDVSTVTNGLLLAADDWIYAVVDQGRGRLYYYNGD
;
A
#
# COMPACT_ATOMS: atom_id res chain seq x y z
N MET A 1 29.76 -6.98 -45.26
CA MET A 1 29.47 -6.38 -43.95
C MET A 1 30.55 -6.79 -42.96
N ASN A 2 31.24 -5.83 -42.35
CA ASN A 2 32.47 -6.09 -41.59
C ASN A 2 32.14 -6.72 -40.23
N LYS A 3 32.72 -7.91 -39.90
CA LYS A 3 32.46 -8.66 -38.66
C LYS A 3 32.62 -7.80 -37.38
N ARG A 4 33.53 -6.82 -37.41
CA ARG A 4 33.73 -5.86 -36.31
C ARG A 4 32.52 -4.93 -36.08
N PHE A 5 31.80 -4.60 -37.15
CA PHE A 5 30.61 -3.74 -37.10
C PHE A 5 29.43 -4.48 -36.44
N ILE A 6 29.28 -5.77 -36.73
CA ILE A 6 28.20 -6.61 -36.15
C ILE A 6 28.43 -6.78 -34.65
N ILE A 7 29.69 -6.98 -34.23
CA ILE A 7 30.03 -7.15 -32.79
C ILE A 7 29.75 -5.82 -32.03
N LEU A 8 30.13 -4.67 -32.58
CA LEU A 8 29.89 -3.38 -31.97
C LEU A 8 28.38 -3.05 -31.85
N LEU A 9 27.59 -3.42 -32.85
CA LEU A 9 26.14 -3.21 -32.83
C LEU A 9 25.47 -4.13 -31.79
N GLY A 10 25.91 -5.38 -31.67
CA GLY A 10 25.40 -6.36 -30.71
C GLY A 10 25.71 -5.98 -29.27
N THR A 11 26.93 -5.51 -28.98
CA THR A 11 27.31 -5.07 -27.64
C THR A 11 26.59 -3.77 -27.23
N GLY A 12 26.37 -2.82 -28.17
CA GLY A 12 25.61 -1.62 -27.92
C GLY A 12 24.13 -1.90 -27.60
N LEU A 13 23.51 -2.80 -28.35
CA LEU A 13 22.11 -3.20 -28.13
C LEU A 13 21.94 -3.94 -26.79
N PHE A 14 22.86 -4.83 -26.46
CA PHE A 14 22.84 -5.56 -25.19
C PHE A 14 23.01 -4.61 -24.00
N ALA A 15 23.96 -3.65 -24.07
CA ALA A 15 24.16 -2.65 -23.03
C ALA A 15 22.92 -1.75 -22.86
N ALA A 16 22.26 -1.35 -23.95
CA ALA A 16 21.02 -0.58 -23.89
C ALA A 16 19.87 -1.37 -23.24
N LEU A 17 19.70 -2.66 -23.57
CA LEU A 17 18.72 -3.53 -22.95
C LEU A 17 18.97 -3.74 -21.46
N VAL A 18 20.22 -3.93 -21.05
CA VAL A 18 20.57 -4.06 -19.63
C VAL A 18 20.31 -2.74 -18.88
N PHE A 19 20.58 -1.60 -19.51
CA PHE A 19 20.32 -0.30 -18.90
C PHE A 19 18.82 -0.01 -18.75
N ILE A 20 18.04 -0.35 -19.77
CA ILE A 20 16.55 -0.25 -19.73
C ILE A 20 16.01 -1.19 -18.64
N TYR A 21 16.47 -2.42 -18.59
CA TYR A 21 16.08 -3.40 -17.59
C TYR A 21 16.45 -2.95 -16.17
N ALA A 22 17.67 -2.43 -15.96
CA ALA A 22 18.09 -1.89 -14.66
C ALA A 22 17.32 -0.63 -14.26
N ALA A 23 16.96 0.24 -15.22
CA ALA A 23 16.12 1.40 -14.97
C ALA A 23 14.69 1.01 -14.62
N PHE A 24 14.14 -0.02 -15.25
CA PHE A 24 12.80 -0.55 -14.92
C PHE A 24 12.77 -1.24 -13.55
N ILE A 25 13.79 -2.03 -13.18
CA ILE A 25 13.86 -2.69 -11.86
C ILE A 25 14.17 -1.67 -10.76
N GLY A 26 14.96 -0.62 -11.05
CA GLY A 26 15.35 0.38 -10.07
C GLY A 26 14.24 1.32 -9.60
N HIS A 27 13.05 1.28 -10.23
CA HIS A 27 11.94 2.16 -9.87
C HIS A 27 10.85 1.52 -8.99
N THR A 28 10.98 0.26 -8.61
CA THR A 28 10.12 -0.30 -7.58
C THR A 28 10.64 0.11 -6.20
N THR A 29 10.45 1.36 -5.84
CA THR A 29 10.61 1.79 -4.45
C THR A 29 9.42 1.22 -3.68
N HIS A 30 9.60 0.01 -3.15
CA HIS A 30 8.67 -0.54 -2.17
C HIS A 30 8.52 0.46 -1.02
N THR A 31 7.32 0.91 -0.79
CA THR A 31 7.05 1.67 0.43
C THR A 31 7.32 0.73 1.60
N PRO A 32 8.33 1.00 2.45
CA PRO A 32 8.66 0.07 3.51
C PRO A 32 7.45 -0.07 4.45
N ARG A 33 7.19 -1.30 4.86
CA ARG A 33 6.14 -1.59 5.86
C ARG A 33 6.32 -0.68 7.07
N PRO A 34 5.32 0.15 7.42
CA PRO A 34 5.41 0.95 8.62
C PRO A 34 5.45 0.03 9.85
N PRO A 35 6.38 0.22 10.79
CA PRO A 35 6.40 -0.57 12.00
C PRO A 35 5.12 -0.35 12.81
N PRO A 36 4.54 -1.41 13.41
CA PRO A 36 3.37 -1.26 14.25
C PRO A 36 3.69 -0.36 15.46
N PRO A 37 2.71 0.37 16.00
CA PRO A 37 2.93 1.16 17.19
C PRO A 37 3.27 0.27 18.39
N PRO A 38 4.02 0.78 19.39
CA PRO A 38 4.31 0.04 20.59
C PRO A 38 3.02 -0.47 21.27
N GLY A 39 3.02 -1.75 21.68
CA GLY A 39 1.87 -2.40 22.31
C GLY A 39 0.79 -2.88 21.34
N ALA A 40 1.00 -2.79 20.03
CA ALA A 40 0.11 -3.39 19.06
C ALA A 40 0.11 -4.92 19.15
N ALA A 41 -1.07 -5.52 19.04
CA ALA A 41 -1.28 -6.96 19.04
C ALA A 41 -1.92 -7.41 17.72
N ASN A 42 -1.95 -8.71 17.46
CA ASN A 42 -2.60 -9.32 16.29
C ASN A 42 -2.20 -8.63 14.97
N VAL A 43 -0.91 -8.40 14.81
CA VAL A 43 -0.36 -7.71 13.64
C VAL A 43 -0.34 -8.65 12.44
N HIS A 44 -1.07 -8.29 11.39
CA HIS A 44 -1.11 -8.99 10.11
C HIS A 44 -0.65 -8.05 9.01
N PHE A 45 0.11 -8.57 8.08
CA PHE A 45 0.58 -7.84 6.91
C PHE A 45 0.69 -8.82 5.73
N GLU A 46 0.10 -8.44 4.63
CA GLU A 46 0.27 -9.15 3.35
C GLU A 46 0.52 -8.14 2.22
N GLU A 47 1.37 -8.53 1.31
CA GLU A 47 1.74 -7.79 0.13
C GLU A 47 1.42 -8.65 -1.09
N TYR A 48 0.73 -8.06 -2.05
CA TYR A 48 0.40 -8.69 -3.32
C TYR A 48 1.04 -7.90 -4.44
N SER A 49 1.79 -8.57 -5.29
CA SER A 49 2.35 -7.97 -6.49
C SER A 49 1.78 -8.63 -7.71
N ALA A 50 1.31 -7.85 -8.67
CA ALA A 50 0.87 -8.32 -9.96
C ALA A 50 1.32 -7.33 -11.03
N TRP A 51 2.30 -7.73 -11.85
CA TRP A 51 2.85 -6.98 -12.98
C TRP A 51 3.37 -5.58 -12.59
N GLU A 52 2.54 -4.57 -12.56
CA GLU A 52 2.94 -3.18 -12.28
C GLU A 52 2.19 -2.59 -11.08
N SER A 53 1.44 -3.40 -10.34
CA SER A 53 0.67 -2.96 -9.18
C SER A 53 1.09 -3.68 -7.91
N TRP A 54 1.07 -2.95 -6.82
CA TRP A 54 1.38 -3.44 -5.50
C TRP A 54 0.20 -3.14 -4.58
N ASP A 55 -0.31 -4.18 -3.91
CA ASP A 55 -1.36 -4.03 -2.92
C ASP A 55 -0.83 -4.42 -1.54
N TYR A 56 -1.01 -3.55 -0.56
CA TYR A 56 -0.66 -3.80 0.83
C TYR A 56 -1.90 -3.88 1.69
N LEU A 57 -1.99 -4.94 2.46
CA LEU A 57 -2.96 -5.09 3.51
C LEU A 57 -2.26 -5.12 4.85
N TYR A 58 -2.70 -4.28 5.77
CA TYR A 58 -2.13 -4.20 7.11
C TYR A 58 -3.24 -4.08 8.15
N ARG A 59 -3.15 -4.87 9.22
CA ARG A 59 -4.06 -4.83 10.35
C ARG A 59 -3.31 -5.02 11.65
N PHE A 60 -3.74 -4.30 12.68
CA PHE A 60 -3.34 -4.57 14.06
C PHE A 60 -4.42 -4.13 15.03
N ASP A 61 -4.33 -4.64 16.27
CA ASP A 61 -5.16 -4.25 17.38
C ASP A 61 -4.36 -3.36 18.35
N ALA A 62 -4.94 -2.21 18.73
CA ALA A 62 -4.38 -1.25 19.69
C ALA A 62 -5.51 -0.37 20.23
N PRO A 63 -5.31 0.41 21.32
CA PRO A 63 -6.32 1.37 21.76
C PRO A 63 -6.79 2.28 20.62
N PRO A 64 -8.10 2.61 20.52
CA PRO A 64 -8.66 3.37 19.38
C PRO A 64 -7.91 4.66 19.06
N GLN A 65 -7.48 5.39 20.09
CA GLN A 65 -6.73 6.64 19.93
C GLN A 65 -5.34 6.41 19.31
N VAL A 66 -4.72 5.25 19.60
CA VAL A 66 -3.43 4.85 19.00
C VAL A 66 -3.65 4.50 17.53
N CYS A 67 -4.68 3.72 17.21
CA CYS A 67 -5.06 3.39 15.84
C CYS A 67 -5.34 4.64 15.02
N GLN A 68 -6.12 5.58 15.56
CA GLN A 68 -6.46 6.83 14.88
C GLN A 68 -5.23 7.69 14.61
N ARG A 69 -4.36 7.87 15.60
CA ARG A 69 -3.13 8.64 15.46
C ARG A 69 -2.21 8.05 14.40
N PHE A 70 -2.02 6.73 14.47
CA PHE A 70 -1.22 6.00 13.50
C PHE A 70 -1.79 6.14 12.07
N ALA A 71 -3.12 6.00 11.90
CA ALA A 71 -3.78 6.17 10.62
C ALA A 71 -3.57 7.57 10.04
N ILE A 72 -3.69 8.63 10.85
CA ILE A 72 -3.47 10.01 10.42
C ILE A 72 -2.03 10.21 9.94
N GLU A 73 -1.04 9.74 10.70
CA GLU A 73 0.38 9.87 10.31
C GLU A 73 0.68 9.08 9.03
N LEU A 74 0.10 7.89 8.89
CA LEU A 74 0.25 7.07 7.70
C LEU A 74 -0.33 7.76 6.46
N MET A 75 -1.55 8.32 6.58
CA MET A 75 -2.19 9.05 5.49
C MET A 75 -1.42 10.31 5.08
N LYS A 76 -0.84 11.03 6.02
CA LYS A 76 0.01 12.20 5.73
C LYS A 76 1.25 11.81 4.93
N GLN A 77 1.86 10.66 5.23
CA GLN A 77 3.05 10.18 4.51
C GLN A 77 2.71 9.76 3.07
N GLN A 78 1.51 9.24 2.84
CA GLN A 78 1.05 8.75 1.53
C GLN A 78 0.45 9.86 0.65
N SER A 79 0.03 10.97 1.23
CA SER A 79 -0.53 12.10 0.50
C SER A 79 0.57 12.88 -0.24
N HIS A 80 0.97 12.40 -1.41
CA HIS A 80 1.97 13.06 -2.27
C HIS A 80 1.52 14.43 -2.82
N ARG A 81 0.23 14.77 -2.73
CA ARG A 81 -0.35 15.99 -3.30
C ARG A 81 -0.73 17.05 -2.28
N GLY A 82 -0.43 16.85 -0.99
CA GLY A 82 -0.87 17.80 0.05
C GLY A 82 -2.40 17.91 0.17
N GLU A 83 -3.12 16.99 -0.46
CA GLU A 83 -4.58 16.92 -0.36
C GLU A 83 -4.95 16.43 1.03
N ASN A 84 -5.90 17.12 1.64
CA ASN A 84 -6.35 16.82 2.99
C ASN A 84 -6.89 15.41 3.07
N CYS A 85 -6.34 14.62 3.97
CA CYS A 85 -6.92 13.33 4.35
C CYS A 85 -8.41 13.54 4.70
N VAL A 86 -9.30 12.92 3.93
CA VAL A 86 -10.74 13.03 4.17
C VAL A 86 -11.11 12.05 5.27
N ILE A 87 -11.62 12.55 6.38
CA ILE A 87 -12.15 11.73 7.47
C ILE A 87 -13.66 11.59 7.27
N LYS A 88 -14.12 10.35 7.06
CA LYS A 88 -15.54 10.02 6.93
C LYS A 88 -15.94 9.07 8.06
N THR A 89 -17.11 9.28 8.62
CA THR A 89 -17.71 8.38 9.62
C THR A 89 -18.76 7.50 8.96
N ASN A 90 -18.78 6.21 9.31
CA ASN A 90 -19.85 5.26 8.97
C ASN A 90 -20.10 4.97 7.47
N VAL A 91 -19.07 4.93 6.64
CA VAL A 91 -19.18 4.63 5.20
C VAL A 91 -18.32 3.42 4.84
N PHE A 92 -18.65 2.24 5.39
CA PHE A 92 -17.77 1.06 5.25
C PHE A 92 -18.30 -0.02 4.28
N THR A 93 -19.48 0.14 3.73
CA THR A 93 -20.16 -0.94 3.01
C THR A 93 -19.58 -1.29 1.64
N THR A 94 -18.73 -0.43 1.06
CA THR A 94 -18.13 -0.67 -0.26
C THR A 94 -16.80 0.05 -0.40
N LEU A 95 -15.79 -0.37 0.38
CA LEU A 95 -14.42 0.14 0.13
C LEU A 95 -13.85 -0.58 -1.08
N PRO A 96 -13.29 0.15 -2.04
CA PRO A 96 -12.69 -0.46 -3.22
C PRO A 96 -11.46 -1.27 -2.82
N LEU A 97 -11.49 -2.57 -3.08
CA LEU A 97 -10.34 -3.45 -3.02
C LEU A 97 -10.08 -3.96 -4.44
N ARG A 98 -8.88 -3.84 -4.94
CA ARG A 98 -8.47 -4.49 -6.20
C ARG A 98 -8.39 -6.00 -6.05
N LEU A 99 -8.20 -6.47 -4.84
CA LEU A 99 -8.12 -7.90 -4.53
C LEU A 99 -9.50 -8.55 -4.61
N ARG A 100 -9.63 -9.59 -5.45
CA ARG A 100 -10.86 -10.37 -5.58
C ARG A 100 -11.20 -11.17 -4.32
N ASN A 101 -10.18 -11.63 -3.60
CA ASN A 101 -10.33 -12.46 -2.41
C ASN A 101 -9.37 -11.94 -1.32
N PRO A 102 -9.73 -10.89 -0.58
CA PRO A 102 -8.93 -10.44 0.54
C PRO A 102 -8.83 -11.55 1.60
N PRO A 103 -7.73 -11.62 2.35
CA PRO A 103 -7.60 -12.61 3.41
C PRO A 103 -8.69 -12.42 4.47
N PRO A 104 -9.17 -13.51 5.12
CA PRO A 104 -10.26 -13.43 6.09
C PRO A 104 -10.02 -12.49 7.27
N TRP A 105 -8.76 -12.23 7.59
CA TRP A 105 -8.41 -11.29 8.64
C TRP A 105 -8.57 -9.82 8.22
N PHE A 106 -8.69 -9.50 6.91
CA PHE A 106 -8.94 -8.15 6.41
C PHE A 106 -10.41 -7.97 6.04
N ASP A 107 -11.28 -8.02 7.02
CA ASP A 107 -12.72 -7.86 6.84
C ASP A 107 -13.20 -6.54 7.49
N VAL A 108 -13.24 -5.49 6.69
CA VAL A 108 -13.74 -4.16 7.09
C VAL A 108 -15.25 -4.09 7.14
N SER A 109 -15.97 -5.04 6.55
CA SER A 109 -17.44 -5.06 6.53
C SER A 109 -18.06 -5.26 7.92
N THR A 110 -17.28 -5.81 8.84
CA THR A 110 -17.68 -6.02 10.24
C THR A 110 -17.57 -4.77 11.12
N VAL A 111 -17.03 -3.67 10.59
CA VAL A 111 -16.86 -2.42 11.35
C VAL A 111 -18.18 -1.67 11.37
N THR A 112 -18.78 -1.51 12.55
CA THR A 112 -20.05 -0.80 12.75
C THR A 112 -19.86 0.59 13.34
N ASN A 113 -18.75 0.84 14.01
CA ASN A 113 -18.40 2.13 14.60
C ASN A 113 -16.94 2.44 14.28
N GLY A 114 -16.69 3.23 13.27
CA GLY A 114 -15.34 3.48 12.87
C GLY A 114 -15.14 4.79 12.11
N LEU A 115 -13.87 5.09 11.86
CA LEU A 115 -13.42 6.22 11.05
C LEU A 115 -12.78 5.68 9.78
N LEU A 116 -13.16 6.23 8.64
CA LEU A 116 -12.47 6.05 7.37
C LEU A 116 -11.60 7.27 7.11
N LEU A 117 -10.31 7.04 6.90
CA LEU A 117 -9.34 8.01 6.45
C LEU A 117 -8.91 7.60 5.04
N ALA A 118 -9.03 8.47 4.07
CA ALA A 118 -8.63 8.19 2.70
C ALA A 118 -7.70 9.29 2.19
N ALA A 119 -6.58 8.88 1.59
CA ALA A 119 -5.68 9.79 0.87
C ALA A 119 -6.10 9.88 -0.60
N ASP A 120 -6.57 8.77 -1.17
CA ASP A 120 -7.19 8.69 -2.49
C ASP A 120 -8.14 7.47 -2.56
N ASP A 121 -8.59 7.09 -3.75
CA ASP A 121 -9.54 5.99 -3.96
C ASP A 121 -8.94 4.61 -3.61
N TRP A 122 -7.62 4.49 -3.57
CA TRP A 122 -6.91 3.22 -3.37
C TRP A 122 -6.05 3.18 -2.12
N ILE A 123 -5.93 4.30 -1.40
CA ILE A 123 -5.14 4.39 -0.17
C ILE A 123 -6.04 4.84 0.96
N TYR A 124 -6.36 3.93 1.86
CA TYR A 124 -7.23 4.24 2.99
C TYR A 124 -6.91 3.46 4.26
N ALA A 125 -7.34 4.01 5.38
CA ALA A 125 -7.33 3.35 6.67
C ALA A 125 -8.73 3.35 7.29
N VAL A 126 -9.13 2.23 7.87
CA VAL A 126 -10.33 2.10 8.67
C VAL A 126 -9.95 1.85 10.11
N VAL A 127 -10.40 2.71 11.01
CA VAL A 127 -10.22 2.54 12.46
C VAL A 127 -11.53 2.05 13.07
N ASP A 128 -11.58 0.80 13.48
CA ASP A 128 -12.68 0.26 14.29
C ASP A 128 -12.54 0.77 15.73
N GLN A 129 -13.37 1.75 16.07
CA GLN A 129 -13.35 2.36 17.41
C GLN A 129 -13.92 1.42 18.48
N GLY A 130 -14.80 0.52 18.10
CA GLY A 130 -15.41 -0.43 19.04
C GLY A 130 -14.45 -1.53 19.47
N ARG A 131 -13.63 -2.02 18.56
CA ARG A 131 -12.67 -3.11 18.82
C ARG A 131 -11.25 -2.65 19.10
N GLY A 132 -10.92 -1.38 18.82
CA GLY A 132 -9.55 -0.91 18.85
C GLY A 132 -8.70 -1.59 17.78
N ARG A 133 -9.10 -1.49 16.52
CA ARG A 133 -8.45 -2.17 15.40
C ARG A 133 -8.23 -1.20 14.23
N LEU A 134 -7.07 -1.28 13.63
CA LEU A 134 -6.77 -0.60 12.36
C LEU A 134 -6.77 -1.61 11.21
N TYR A 135 -7.39 -1.23 10.12
CA TYR A 135 -7.22 -1.83 8.79
C TYR A 135 -6.63 -0.75 7.87
N TYR A 136 -5.57 -1.09 7.16
CA TYR A 136 -4.95 -0.21 6.18
C TYR A 136 -4.80 -0.93 4.85
N TYR A 137 -5.21 -0.27 3.79
CA TYR A 137 -5.05 -0.70 2.42
C TYR A 137 -4.29 0.37 1.63
N ASN A 138 -3.32 -0.08 0.87
CA ASN A 138 -2.62 0.73 -0.12
C ASN A 138 -2.55 -0.10 -1.40
N GLY A 139 -3.25 0.34 -2.43
CA GLY A 139 -3.22 -0.21 -3.78
C GLY A 139 -2.56 0.80 -4.70
N ASP A 140 -1.36 0.49 -5.19
CA ASP A 140 -0.62 1.30 -6.16
C ASP A 140 -0.91 0.84 -7.60
#